data_559d294e93d7f51e9ef87c06230aba8c
#
_entry.id   559d294e93d7f51e9ef87c06230aba8c
#
_cell.length_a   1.000
_cell.length_b   1.000
_cell.length_c   1.000
_cell.angle_alpha   90.00
_cell.angle_beta   90.00
_cell.angle_gamma   90.00
#
_symmetry.space_group_name_H-M   'P 1'
#
loop_
_entity.id
_entity.type
_entity.pdbx_description
1 polymer ?
#
loop_
_entity_poly.entity_id
_entity_poly.type
_entity_poly.pdbx_seq_one_letter_code
_entity_poly.pdbx_strand_id
1 'polypeptide(L)'
;MIMNANTKERLIDAGWSSERQIDVDEVIDTLNSRGFLLTDKNIFFLKQYGLLEFELENRNEIFKDIVHKNFNPLKAIGKNLYKESLEYLEDEYDIEGINTVIPIGENDNGNMLILCTGDNVFYGYTDGCLVKYGNTIEEMLDCVIGENIMPEYID
;
A
#
# COMPACT_ATOMS: atom_id res chain seq x y z
N MET A 1 14.87 -0.67 -11.35
CA MET A 1 14.07 0.44 -11.90
C MET A 1 14.25 1.67 -11.03
N ILE A 2 14.39 2.83 -11.63
CA ILE A 2 14.53 4.10 -10.92
C ILE A 2 13.15 4.77 -10.85
N MET A 3 12.77 5.23 -9.66
CA MET A 3 11.51 5.96 -9.48
C MET A 3 11.48 7.22 -10.36
N ASN A 4 10.29 7.55 -10.85
CA ASN A 4 10.06 8.79 -11.58
C ASN A 4 10.34 9.99 -10.67
N ALA A 5 10.82 11.09 -11.24
CA ALA A 5 11.16 12.31 -10.49
C ALA A 5 9.97 12.89 -9.75
N ASN A 6 8.76 12.82 -10.34
CA ASN A 6 7.54 13.29 -9.71
C ASN A 6 7.18 12.46 -8.47
N THR A 7 7.37 11.15 -8.56
CA THR A 7 7.17 10.24 -7.42
C THR A 7 8.09 10.62 -6.27
N LYS A 8 9.37 10.80 -6.58
CA LYS A 8 10.39 11.13 -5.59
C LYS A 8 10.10 12.47 -4.90
N GLU A 9 9.69 13.48 -5.67
CA GLU A 9 9.34 14.78 -5.14
C GLU A 9 8.18 14.68 -4.14
N ARG A 10 7.13 13.94 -4.50
CA ARG A 10 5.96 13.74 -3.63
C ARG A 10 6.31 12.97 -2.36
N LEU A 11 7.20 12.00 -2.45
CA LEU A 11 7.70 11.28 -1.28
C LEU A 11 8.47 12.22 -0.34
N ILE A 12 9.36 13.02 -0.88
CA ILE A 12 10.15 13.98 -0.10
C ILE A 12 9.22 14.99 0.59
N ASP A 13 8.23 15.49 -0.12
CA ASP A 13 7.26 16.44 0.44
C ASP A 13 6.47 15.83 1.59
N ALA A 14 6.26 14.52 1.59
CA ALA A 14 5.57 13.79 2.66
C ALA A 14 6.48 13.44 3.84
N GLY A 15 7.78 13.70 3.73
CA GLY A 15 8.73 13.43 4.82
C GLY A 15 9.68 12.26 4.57
N TRP A 16 9.66 11.70 3.38
CA TRP A 16 10.58 10.60 3.03
C TRP A 16 12.00 11.12 2.73
N SER A 17 12.99 10.29 3.09
CA SER A 17 14.36 10.43 2.63
C SER A 17 14.94 9.04 2.41
N SER A 18 16.03 8.95 1.66
CA SER A 18 16.67 7.65 1.39
C SER A 18 17.24 6.99 2.65
N GLU A 19 17.43 7.77 3.71
CA GLU A 19 18.00 7.30 4.98
C GLU A 19 16.92 6.99 6.03
N ARG A 20 15.66 7.17 5.66
CA ARG A 20 14.54 7.00 6.60
C ARG A 20 14.47 5.56 7.12
N GLN A 21 14.47 5.43 8.45
CA GLN A 21 14.33 4.17 9.17
C GLN A 21 13.52 4.46 10.43
N ILE A 22 12.21 4.24 10.37
CA ILE A 22 11.34 4.46 11.53
C ILE A 22 11.22 3.19 12.36
N ASP A 23 10.80 3.35 13.61
CA ASP A 23 10.44 2.25 14.48
C ASP A 23 9.05 1.75 14.08
N VAL A 24 8.94 0.48 13.75
CA VAL A 24 7.68 -0.15 13.33
C VAL A 24 7.22 -1.26 14.27
N ASP A 25 7.81 -1.35 15.46
CA ASP A 25 7.48 -2.42 16.40
C ASP A 25 5.99 -2.46 16.76
N GLU A 26 5.40 -1.29 17.03
CA GLU A 26 3.96 -1.22 17.33
C GLU A 26 3.11 -1.69 16.15
N VAL A 27 3.49 -1.32 14.95
CA VAL A 27 2.79 -1.73 13.72
C VAL A 27 2.85 -3.24 13.57
N ILE A 28 4.05 -3.81 13.73
CA ILE A 28 4.27 -5.27 13.63
C ILE A 28 3.44 -5.99 14.69
N ASP A 29 3.51 -5.54 15.94
CA ASP A 29 2.79 -6.18 17.03
C ASP A 29 1.28 -6.15 16.80
N THR A 30 0.76 -5.02 16.34
CA THR A 30 -0.67 -4.87 16.08
C THR A 30 -1.10 -5.77 14.92
N LEU A 31 -0.35 -5.79 13.82
CA LEU A 31 -0.66 -6.67 12.68
C LEU A 31 -0.60 -8.14 13.08
N ASN A 32 0.41 -8.52 13.88
CA ASN A 32 0.53 -9.89 14.38
C ASN A 32 -0.68 -10.27 15.24
N SER A 33 -1.17 -9.36 16.07
CA SER A 33 -2.35 -9.58 16.91
C SER A 33 -3.62 -9.80 16.08
N ARG A 34 -3.62 -9.31 14.85
CA ARG A 34 -4.74 -9.48 13.90
C ARG A 34 -4.56 -10.70 13.00
N GLY A 35 -3.51 -11.50 13.22
CA GLY A 35 -3.25 -12.71 12.46
C GLY A 35 -2.33 -12.54 11.25
N PHE A 36 -1.87 -11.33 10.99
CA PHE A 36 -0.97 -11.07 9.86
C PHE A 36 0.47 -11.38 10.24
N LEU A 37 1.19 -12.06 9.35
CA LEU A 37 2.60 -12.37 9.52
C LEU A 37 3.42 -11.55 8.53
N LEU A 38 4.40 -10.82 9.03
CA LEU A 38 5.24 -9.96 8.21
C LEU A 38 6.56 -10.65 7.88
N THR A 39 6.98 -10.52 6.64
CA THR A 39 8.31 -10.97 6.19
C THR A 39 9.33 -9.86 6.39
N ASP A 40 10.60 -10.19 6.27
CA ASP A 40 11.67 -9.19 6.33
C ASP A 40 11.50 -8.12 5.23
N LYS A 41 11.01 -8.53 4.06
CA LYS A 41 10.72 -7.60 2.96
C LYS A 41 9.62 -6.61 3.32
N ASN A 42 8.57 -7.08 3.99
CA ASN A 42 7.48 -6.22 4.46
C ASN A 42 8.00 -5.21 5.49
N ILE A 43 8.81 -5.68 6.43
CA ILE A 43 9.36 -4.83 7.48
C ILE A 43 10.29 -3.77 6.88
N PHE A 44 11.12 -4.16 5.91
CA PHE A 44 11.98 -3.22 5.18
C PHE A 44 11.17 -2.08 4.57
N PHE A 45 10.08 -2.43 3.87
CA PHE A 45 9.20 -1.43 3.27
C PHE A 45 8.63 -0.49 4.34
N LEU A 46 8.12 -1.05 5.43
CA LEU A 46 7.49 -0.24 6.47
C LEU A 46 8.48 0.70 7.17
N LYS A 47 9.71 0.26 7.40
CA LYS A 47 10.73 1.11 8.02
C LYS A 47 11.05 2.33 7.16
N GLN A 48 11.05 2.17 5.85
CA GLN A 48 11.41 3.24 4.94
C GLN A 48 10.21 4.10 4.53
N TYR A 49 9.06 3.51 4.30
CA TYR A 49 7.88 4.20 3.76
C TYR A 49 6.67 4.22 4.68
N GLY A 50 6.67 3.41 5.73
CA GLY A 50 5.51 3.32 6.63
C GLY A 50 5.18 4.64 7.31
N LEU A 51 3.91 4.81 7.62
CA LEU A 51 3.34 5.98 8.29
C LEU A 51 3.38 7.28 7.48
N LEU A 52 3.84 7.25 6.23
CA LEU A 52 3.76 8.42 5.36
C LEU A 52 2.31 8.68 4.96
N GLU A 53 1.93 9.96 4.94
CA GLU A 53 0.60 10.39 4.52
C GLU A 53 0.74 11.36 3.36
N PHE A 54 -0.15 11.22 2.38
CA PHE A 54 -0.12 12.00 1.15
C PHE A 54 -1.45 12.70 0.93
N GLU A 55 -1.37 13.96 0.51
CA GLU A 55 -2.50 14.72 0.04
C GLU A 55 -2.14 15.16 -1.38
N LEU A 56 -2.70 14.47 -2.37
CA LEU A 56 -2.34 14.68 -3.76
C LEU A 56 -3.48 15.30 -4.54
N GLU A 57 -3.16 16.30 -5.36
CA GLU A 57 -4.11 16.92 -6.24
C GLU A 57 -4.42 15.98 -7.41
N ASN A 58 -5.71 15.73 -7.65
CA ASN A 58 -6.14 14.89 -8.77
C ASN A 58 -5.99 15.67 -10.08
N ARG A 59 -5.00 15.28 -10.89
CA ARG A 59 -4.65 15.97 -12.13
C ARG A 59 -5.62 15.73 -13.28
N ASN A 60 -6.47 14.71 -13.16
CA ASN A 60 -7.33 14.27 -14.26
C ASN A 60 -8.75 14.83 -14.20
N GLU A 61 -9.04 15.63 -13.18
CA GLU A 61 -10.38 16.20 -13.00
C GLU A 61 -10.38 17.71 -13.24
N ILE A 62 -11.52 18.21 -13.73
CA ILE A 62 -11.75 19.63 -13.95
C ILE A 62 -11.69 20.37 -12.61
N PHE A 63 -12.24 19.74 -11.55
CA PHE A 63 -12.13 20.21 -10.18
C PHE A 63 -10.96 19.46 -9.55
N LYS A 64 -9.94 20.19 -9.11
CA LYS A 64 -8.73 19.61 -8.54
C LYS A 64 -8.95 19.22 -7.08
N ASP A 65 -9.68 18.15 -6.87
CA ASP A 65 -9.89 17.59 -5.55
C ASP A 65 -8.61 16.98 -5.00
N ILE A 66 -8.43 17.09 -3.70
CA ILE A 66 -7.30 16.48 -3.01
C ILE A 66 -7.68 15.03 -2.69
N VAL A 67 -6.81 14.09 -3.05
CA VAL A 67 -6.96 12.67 -2.74
C VAL A 67 -5.98 12.32 -1.62
N HIS A 68 -6.50 11.71 -0.56
CA HIS A 68 -5.70 11.27 0.58
C HIS A 68 -5.28 9.82 0.40
N LYS A 69 -4.00 9.56 0.63
CA LYS A 69 -3.40 8.22 0.59
C LYS A 69 -2.44 8.10 1.76
N ASN A 70 -2.21 6.89 2.22
CA ASN A 70 -1.24 6.66 3.29
C ASN A 70 -0.63 5.26 3.18
N PHE A 71 0.51 5.08 3.84
CA PHE A 71 1.12 3.78 4.09
C PHE A 71 1.07 3.49 5.59
N ASN A 72 -0.11 3.64 6.18
CA ASN A 72 -0.32 3.40 7.59
C ASN A 72 -1.18 2.15 7.81
N PRO A 73 -0.56 1.00 8.14
CA PRO A 73 -1.30 -0.23 8.36
C PRO A 73 -2.35 -0.12 9.47
N LEU A 74 -2.08 0.69 10.49
CA LEU A 74 -3.01 0.86 11.61
C LEU A 74 -4.32 1.53 11.19
N LYS A 75 -4.24 2.48 10.26
CA LYS A 75 -5.44 3.07 9.66
C LYS A 75 -6.16 2.08 8.77
N ALA A 76 -5.41 1.33 7.98
CA ALA A 76 -5.96 0.37 7.03
C ALA A 76 -6.77 -0.72 7.74
N ILE A 77 -6.25 -1.27 8.84
CA ILE A 77 -6.96 -2.33 9.56
C ILE A 77 -8.14 -1.81 10.40
N GLY A 78 -8.10 -0.55 10.81
CA GLY A 78 -9.16 0.01 11.64
C GLY A 78 -9.45 -0.84 12.86
N LYS A 79 -10.74 -0.98 13.19
CA LYS A 79 -11.19 -1.76 14.35
C LYS A 79 -11.49 -3.22 14.03
N ASN A 80 -11.80 -3.53 12.77
CA ASN A 80 -12.45 -4.79 12.42
C ASN A 80 -11.74 -5.66 11.40
N LEU A 81 -10.63 -5.24 10.83
CA LEU A 81 -9.95 -6.03 9.82
C LEU A 81 -8.93 -6.98 10.44
N TYR A 82 -9.14 -8.26 10.22
CA TYR A 82 -8.27 -9.35 10.64
C TYR A 82 -7.82 -10.14 9.43
N LYS A 83 -6.84 -11.02 9.60
CA LYS A 83 -6.38 -11.91 8.54
C LYS A 83 -7.56 -12.68 7.92
N GLU A 84 -8.47 -13.15 8.77
CA GLU A 84 -9.67 -13.88 8.34
C GLU A 84 -10.54 -13.06 7.40
N SER A 85 -10.55 -11.74 7.55
CA SER A 85 -11.34 -10.83 6.70
C SER A 85 -10.90 -10.88 5.24
N LEU A 86 -9.67 -11.29 4.96
CA LEU A 86 -9.09 -11.31 3.61
C LEU A 86 -8.91 -12.72 3.05
N GLU A 87 -9.25 -13.76 3.81
CA GLU A 87 -9.03 -15.15 3.36
C GLU A 87 -9.82 -15.52 2.11
N TYR A 88 -10.97 -14.91 1.89
CA TYR A 88 -11.76 -15.18 0.68
C TYR A 88 -11.04 -14.79 -0.62
N LEU A 89 -10.02 -13.95 -0.54
CA LEU A 89 -9.24 -13.57 -1.73
C LEU A 89 -8.54 -14.80 -2.34
N GLU A 90 -8.19 -15.79 -1.52
CA GLU A 90 -7.57 -17.04 -1.98
C GLU A 90 -8.51 -17.82 -2.88
N ASP A 91 -9.81 -17.76 -2.60
CA ASP A 91 -10.84 -18.46 -3.36
C ASP A 91 -11.23 -17.70 -4.63
N GLU A 92 -11.20 -16.37 -4.59
CA GLU A 92 -11.63 -15.54 -5.71
C GLU A 92 -10.54 -15.30 -6.75
N TYR A 93 -9.28 -15.29 -6.35
CA TYR A 93 -8.17 -14.92 -7.22
C TYR A 93 -7.06 -15.98 -7.21
N ASP A 94 -6.67 -16.43 -8.40
CA ASP A 94 -5.55 -17.36 -8.57
C ASP A 94 -4.26 -16.55 -8.75
N ILE A 95 -3.75 -16.04 -7.63
CA ILE A 95 -2.55 -15.20 -7.62
C ILE A 95 -1.56 -15.79 -6.63
N GLU A 96 -0.32 -15.97 -7.09
CA GLU A 96 0.75 -16.45 -6.23
C GLU A 96 0.99 -15.49 -5.07
N GLY A 97 0.98 -16.03 -3.84
CA GLY A 97 1.23 -15.24 -2.64
C GLY A 97 0.04 -14.45 -2.13
N ILE A 98 -1.16 -14.58 -2.74
CA ILE A 98 -2.34 -13.83 -2.28
C ILE A 98 -2.68 -14.15 -0.82
N ASN A 99 -2.36 -15.36 -0.37
CA ASN A 99 -2.59 -15.78 1.01
C ASN A 99 -1.63 -15.11 2.01
N THR A 100 -0.59 -14.43 1.54
CA THR A 100 0.40 -13.76 2.38
C THR A 100 0.20 -12.26 2.50
N VAL A 101 -0.87 -11.72 1.88
CA VAL A 101 -1.08 -10.27 1.87
C VAL A 101 -1.27 -9.70 3.27
N ILE A 102 -0.69 -8.53 3.47
CA ILE A 102 -0.92 -7.70 4.65
C ILE A 102 -1.42 -6.33 4.18
N PRO A 103 -2.30 -5.68 4.97
CA PRO A 103 -2.68 -4.30 4.67
C PRO A 103 -1.55 -3.36 5.10
N ILE A 104 -1.12 -2.49 4.19
CA ILE A 104 -0.04 -1.54 4.47
C ILE A 104 -0.49 -0.08 4.42
N GLY A 105 -1.69 0.18 3.92
CA GLY A 105 -2.18 1.53 3.82
C GLY A 105 -3.51 1.63 3.10
N GLU A 106 -3.85 2.87 2.73
CA GLU A 106 -5.11 3.18 2.07
C GLU A 106 -4.89 4.08 0.86
N ASN A 107 -5.69 3.87 -0.15
CA ASN A 107 -5.74 4.69 -1.35
C ASN A 107 -7.15 5.28 -1.49
N ASP A 108 -7.29 6.26 -2.36
CA ASP A 108 -8.59 6.84 -2.73
C ASP A 108 -9.42 7.25 -1.50
N ASN A 109 -8.85 8.13 -0.65
CA ASN A 109 -9.52 8.67 0.54
C ASN A 109 -9.98 7.58 1.54
N GLY A 110 -9.30 6.44 1.57
CA GLY A 110 -9.65 5.32 2.44
C GLY A 110 -10.61 4.32 1.81
N ASN A 111 -11.03 4.54 0.56
CA ASN A 111 -11.96 3.63 -0.12
C ASN A 111 -11.30 2.34 -0.61
N MET A 112 -9.99 2.33 -0.74
CA MET A 112 -9.23 1.14 -1.17
C MET A 112 -8.15 0.80 -0.17
N LEU A 113 -7.98 -0.50 0.09
CA LEU A 113 -6.85 -0.99 0.85
C LEU A 113 -5.65 -1.13 -0.07
N ILE A 114 -4.47 -0.80 0.44
CA ILE A 114 -3.22 -1.15 -0.21
C ILE A 114 -2.70 -2.41 0.47
N LEU A 115 -2.56 -3.48 -0.30
CA LEU A 115 -2.13 -4.78 0.18
C LEU A 115 -0.75 -5.12 -0.38
N CYS A 116 0.01 -5.88 0.39
CA CYS A 116 1.36 -6.28 0.02
C CYS A 116 1.55 -7.76 0.32
N THR A 117 2.02 -8.53 -0.66
CA THR A 117 2.36 -9.94 -0.42
C THR A 117 3.66 -10.05 0.37
N GLY A 118 3.97 -11.26 0.84
CA GLY A 118 5.23 -11.52 1.54
C GLY A 118 6.48 -11.15 0.74
N ASP A 119 6.41 -11.18 -0.58
CA ASP A 119 7.52 -10.83 -1.48
C ASP A 119 7.45 -9.39 -1.99
N ASN A 120 6.61 -8.56 -1.39
CA ASN A 120 6.43 -7.15 -1.79
C ASN A 120 5.91 -6.99 -3.22
N VAL A 121 4.87 -7.74 -3.55
CA VAL A 121 4.02 -7.46 -4.71
C VAL A 121 2.79 -6.72 -4.18
N PHE A 122 2.44 -5.62 -4.80
CA PHE A 122 1.47 -4.67 -4.26
C PHE A 122 0.16 -4.68 -5.03
N TYR A 123 -0.93 -4.67 -4.27
CA TYR A 123 -2.29 -4.68 -4.82
C TYR A 123 -3.15 -3.61 -4.15
N GLY A 124 -4.18 -3.16 -4.87
CA GLY A 124 -5.23 -2.33 -4.30
C GLY A 124 -6.53 -3.12 -4.29
N TYR A 125 -7.26 -3.04 -3.19
CA TYR A 125 -8.51 -3.79 -3.05
C TYR A 125 -9.63 -2.91 -2.51
N THR A 126 -10.74 -2.95 -3.19
CA THR A 126 -12.01 -2.45 -2.71
C THR A 126 -13.08 -3.48 -3.05
N ASP A 127 -14.24 -3.36 -2.47
CA ASP A 127 -15.33 -4.35 -2.57
C ASP A 127 -15.53 -4.83 -4.02
N GLY A 128 -15.14 -6.09 -4.27
CA GLY A 128 -15.29 -6.73 -5.58
C GLY A 128 -14.27 -6.34 -6.65
N CYS A 129 -13.27 -5.53 -6.32
CA CYS A 129 -12.28 -5.08 -7.32
C CYS A 129 -10.87 -5.20 -6.77
N LEU A 130 -10.04 -5.98 -7.46
CA LEU A 130 -8.62 -6.11 -7.16
C LEU A 130 -7.81 -5.54 -8.31
N VAL A 131 -6.83 -4.69 -8.01
CA VAL A 131 -5.90 -4.15 -8.99
C VAL A 131 -4.48 -4.42 -8.54
N LYS A 132 -3.56 -4.55 -9.49
CA LYS A 132 -2.14 -4.71 -9.19
C LYS A 132 -1.44 -3.36 -9.39
N TYR A 133 -0.75 -2.91 -8.36
CA TYR A 133 0.01 -1.66 -8.42
C TYR A 133 1.43 -1.87 -8.92
N GLY A 134 2.06 -2.99 -8.61
CA GLY A 134 3.41 -3.27 -9.06
C GLY A 134 4.04 -4.50 -8.45
N ASN A 135 5.10 -4.99 -9.09
CA ASN A 135 5.89 -6.11 -8.62
C ASN A 135 7.09 -5.69 -7.77
N THR A 136 7.33 -4.39 -7.68
CA THR A 136 8.41 -3.82 -6.88
C THR A 136 7.89 -2.59 -6.13
N ILE A 137 8.65 -2.18 -5.13
CA ILE A 137 8.34 -0.95 -4.37
C ILE A 137 8.28 0.25 -5.33
N GLU A 138 9.26 0.37 -6.22
CA GLU A 138 9.35 1.49 -7.15
C GLU A 138 8.17 1.54 -8.11
N GLU A 139 7.75 0.39 -8.65
CA GLU A 139 6.58 0.33 -9.53
C GLU A 139 5.32 0.76 -8.77
N MET A 140 5.14 0.25 -7.56
CA MET A 140 4.00 0.62 -6.74
C MET A 140 3.98 2.11 -6.45
N LEU A 141 5.12 2.69 -6.09
CA LEU A 141 5.22 4.11 -5.80
C LEU A 141 4.91 4.97 -7.03
N ASP A 142 5.41 4.57 -8.20
CA ASP A 142 5.11 5.27 -9.45
C ASP A 142 3.63 5.18 -9.82
N CYS A 143 2.96 4.07 -9.45
CA CYS A 143 1.54 3.89 -9.70
C CYS A 143 0.69 4.71 -8.72
N VAL A 144 0.92 4.51 -7.41
CA VAL A 144 0.05 5.06 -6.36
C VAL A 144 0.37 6.52 -6.05
N ILE A 145 1.64 6.87 -6.00
CA ILE A 145 2.08 8.21 -5.60
C ILE A 145 2.39 9.08 -6.81
N GLY A 146 3.16 8.55 -7.77
CA GLY A 146 3.55 9.29 -8.96
C GLY A 146 2.46 9.42 -10.01
N GLU A 147 1.51 8.50 -10.00
CA GLU A 147 0.41 8.42 -10.97
C GLU A 147 0.91 8.37 -12.42
N ASN A 148 2.08 7.76 -12.63
CA ASN A 148 2.72 7.62 -13.94
C ASN A 148 2.42 6.27 -14.60
N ILE A 149 2.04 5.28 -13.79
CA ILE A 149 1.75 3.92 -14.23
C ILE A 149 0.31 3.61 -13.85
N MET A 150 -0.44 3.05 -14.79
CA MET A 150 -1.82 2.65 -14.53
C MET A 150 -1.85 1.32 -13.78
N PRO A 151 -2.75 1.16 -12.80
CA PRO A 151 -2.92 -0.13 -12.15
C PRO A 151 -3.50 -1.16 -13.14
N GLU A 152 -3.14 -2.43 -12.93
CA GLU A 152 -3.64 -3.53 -13.74
C GLU A 152 -4.84 -4.16 -13.06
N TYR A 153 -5.99 -4.19 -13.73
CA TYR A 153 -7.18 -4.85 -13.19
C TYR A 153 -7.02 -6.36 -13.23
N ILE A 154 -7.37 -7.02 -12.12
CA ILE A 154 -7.28 -8.48 -11.99
C ILE A 154 -8.69 -9.06 -12.10
N ASP A 155 -8.83 -10.02 -13.00
CA ASP A 155 -10.11 -10.73 -13.21
C ASP A 155 -10.27 -11.95 -12.29
#